data_093a09449d51b2b69205ae34ea3837cd
#
_entry.id   093a09449d51b2b69205ae34ea3837cd
#
_cell.length_a   1.000
_cell.length_b   1.000
_cell.length_c   1.000
_cell.angle_alpha   90.00
_cell.angle_beta   90.00
_cell.angle_gamma   90.00
#
_symmetry.space_group_name_H-M   'P 1'
#
loop_
_entity.id
_entity.type
_entity.pdbx_description
1 polymer ?
#
loop_
_entity_poly.entity_id
_entity_poly.type
_entity_poly.pdbx_seq_one_letter_code
_entity_poly.pdbx_strand_id
1 'polypeptide(L)'
;GGWSVRVDVPDYPRSVICVAPHTSNWDFILGELAITSVGRSAGFLMKKSWFFWPLGVFFRSIGGIAVGHEPGRSLTQQLIDKFNSSTRLNIAITPEGTRSRTDRWHTGFLHVAYATGVPVCLAAIDFHSRRIEMVRTFTPTGNVEADMRAIKDYFAPFTGLYSEKFSTADPND
;
A
#
# COMPACT_ATOMS: atom_id res chain seq x y z
N GLY A 1 9.52 -24.76 -5.77
CA GLY A 1 8.71 -24.29 -4.69
C GLY A 1 8.13 -22.93 -4.99
N GLY A 2 6.81 -22.91 -5.24
CA GLY A 2 6.11 -21.69 -5.64
C GLY A 2 5.77 -20.79 -4.47
N TRP A 3 5.31 -19.60 -4.80
CA TRP A 3 4.64 -18.69 -3.89
C TRP A 3 3.19 -19.11 -3.70
N SER A 4 2.65 -18.94 -2.49
CA SER A 4 1.23 -19.08 -2.21
C SER A 4 0.57 -17.71 -2.05
N VAL A 5 -0.66 -17.58 -2.54
CA VAL A 5 -1.44 -16.34 -2.44
C VAL A 5 -2.73 -16.64 -1.69
N ARG A 6 -3.04 -15.85 -0.67
CA ARG A 6 -4.28 -15.93 0.10
C ARG A 6 -4.92 -14.57 0.24
N VAL A 7 -6.13 -14.44 -0.27
CA VAL A 7 -6.91 -13.20 -0.19
C VAL A 7 -8.30 -13.53 0.36
N ASP A 8 -8.53 -13.15 1.62
CA ASP A 8 -9.79 -13.43 2.33
C ASP A 8 -10.61 -12.15 2.59
N VAL A 9 -10.03 -10.96 2.36
CA VAL A 9 -10.79 -9.70 2.49
C VAL A 9 -11.81 -9.57 1.36
N PRO A 10 -12.98 -8.92 1.60
CA PRO A 10 -13.95 -8.63 0.55
C PRO A 10 -13.32 -7.83 -0.59
N ASP A 11 -13.86 -7.99 -1.82
CA ASP A 11 -13.49 -7.13 -2.95
C ASP A 11 -14.21 -5.78 -2.83
N TYR A 12 -13.65 -4.91 -1.98
CA TYR A 12 -14.22 -3.58 -1.76
C TYR A 12 -14.21 -2.76 -3.04
N PRO A 13 -15.26 -1.99 -3.34
CA PRO A 13 -15.24 -1.06 -4.47
C PRO A 13 -14.18 0.02 -4.30
N ARG A 14 -13.92 0.44 -3.06
CA ARG A 14 -12.88 1.42 -2.72
C ARG A 14 -12.14 0.96 -1.46
N SER A 15 -10.82 0.95 -1.50
CA SER A 15 -9.97 0.63 -0.35
C SER A 15 -8.56 1.17 -0.51
N VAL A 16 -7.88 1.35 0.62
CA VAL A 16 -6.43 1.47 0.66
C VAL A 16 -5.87 0.09 0.98
N ILE A 17 -4.92 -0.37 0.18
CA ILE A 17 -4.18 -1.62 0.43
C ILE A 17 -2.80 -1.23 0.98
N CYS A 18 -2.60 -1.46 2.26
CA CYS A 18 -1.34 -1.20 2.94
C CYS A 18 -0.44 -2.42 2.79
N VAL A 19 0.68 -2.27 2.08
CA VAL A 19 1.59 -3.37 1.72
C VAL A 19 2.90 -3.23 2.50
N ALA A 20 3.29 -4.26 3.22
CA ALA A 20 4.58 -4.37 3.90
C ALA A 20 4.96 -5.86 4.06
N PRO A 21 6.23 -6.21 4.29
CA PRO A 21 7.44 -5.39 4.15
C PRO A 21 7.70 -4.90 2.71
N HIS A 22 8.39 -3.74 2.58
CA HIS A 22 8.82 -3.22 1.28
C HIS A 22 10.33 -2.97 1.27
N THR A 23 11.08 -3.99 0.90
CA THR A 23 12.54 -3.99 0.97
C THR A 23 13.23 -4.13 -0.39
N SER A 24 12.42 -4.39 -1.45
CA SER A 24 12.93 -4.60 -2.81
C SER A 24 11.93 -4.20 -3.89
N ASN A 25 12.36 -4.13 -5.15
CA ASN A 25 11.45 -3.96 -6.29
C ASN A 25 10.62 -5.23 -6.56
N TRP A 26 11.06 -6.39 -6.10
CA TRP A 26 10.33 -7.64 -6.25
C TRP A 26 9.01 -7.64 -5.50
N ASP A 27 8.91 -6.88 -4.41
CA ASP A 27 7.68 -6.75 -3.63
C ASP A 27 6.54 -6.19 -4.49
N PHE A 28 6.85 -5.19 -5.33
CA PHE A 28 5.89 -4.63 -6.28
C PHE A 28 5.44 -5.68 -7.32
N ILE A 29 6.40 -6.36 -7.95
CA ILE A 29 6.10 -7.37 -8.99
C ILE A 29 5.26 -8.51 -8.40
N LEU A 30 5.64 -9.01 -7.23
CA LEU A 30 4.92 -10.08 -6.56
C LEU A 30 3.53 -9.64 -6.11
N GLY A 31 3.39 -8.41 -5.62
CA GLY A 31 2.10 -7.84 -5.24
C GLY A 31 1.14 -7.73 -6.41
N GLU A 32 1.61 -7.22 -7.57
CA GLU A 32 0.83 -7.12 -8.80
C GLU A 32 0.42 -8.49 -9.34
N LEU A 33 1.34 -9.45 -9.37
CA LEU A 33 1.03 -10.83 -9.77
C LEU A 33 0.00 -11.48 -8.84
N ALA A 34 0.16 -11.27 -7.53
CA ALA A 34 -0.76 -11.83 -6.54
C ALA A 34 -2.18 -11.27 -6.68
N ILE A 35 -2.34 -9.95 -6.74
CA ILE A 35 -3.66 -9.32 -6.83
C ILE A 35 -4.35 -9.68 -8.16
N THR A 36 -3.59 -9.75 -9.25
CA THR A 36 -4.11 -10.13 -10.56
C THR A 36 -4.50 -11.62 -10.59
N SER A 37 -3.75 -12.49 -9.92
CA SER A 37 -4.03 -13.94 -9.87
C SER A 37 -5.37 -14.28 -9.25
N VAL A 38 -5.89 -13.41 -8.39
CA VAL A 38 -7.21 -13.55 -7.76
C VAL A 38 -8.30 -12.72 -8.48
N GLY A 39 -8.02 -12.24 -9.69
CA GLY A 39 -8.98 -11.48 -10.50
C GLY A 39 -9.27 -10.07 -10.00
N ARG A 40 -8.42 -9.51 -9.16
CA ARG A 40 -8.53 -8.14 -8.62
C ARG A 40 -7.48 -7.23 -9.24
N SER A 41 -7.62 -5.94 -9.03
CA SER A 41 -6.66 -4.93 -9.45
C SER A 41 -6.50 -3.86 -8.38
N ALA A 42 -5.30 -3.31 -8.28
CA ALA A 42 -5.01 -2.16 -7.44
C ALA A 42 -4.20 -1.13 -8.23
N GLY A 43 -4.49 0.14 -8.02
CA GLY A 43 -3.65 1.22 -8.51
C GLY A 43 -2.43 1.41 -7.60
N PHE A 44 -1.36 1.96 -8.13
CA PHE A 44 -0.16 2.33 -7.38
C PHE A 44 0.29 3.74 -7.75
N LEU A 45 0.90 4.43 -6.80
CA LEU A 45 1.27 5.83 -6.96
C LEU A 45 2.61 5.95 -7.67
N MET A 46 2.66 6.79 -8.70
CA MET A 46 3.88 7.11 -9.43
C MET A 46 4.03 8.62 -9.62
N LYS A 47 5.27 9.09 -9.67
CA LYS A 47 5.54 10.50 -9.97
C LYS A 47 4.96 10.89 -11.33
N LYS A 48 4.24 12.01 -11.38
CA LYS A 48 3.64 12.56 -12.60
C LYS A 48 4.64 12.70 -13.75
N SER A 49 5.91 12.94 -13.46
CA SER A 49 6.99 13.04 -14.45
C SER A 49 7.22 11.77 -15.29
N TRP A 50 6.74 10.60 -14.85
CA TRP A 50 6.82 9.35 -15.60
C TRP A 50 5.70 9.17 -16.63
N PHE A 51 4.65 10.02 -16.57
CA PHE A 51 3.48 9.91 -17.43
C PHE A 51 3.60 10.69 -18.75
N PHE A 52 4.79 10.67 -19.37
CA PHE A 52 4.99 11.18 -20.71
C PHE A 52 4.70 10.12 -21.78
N TRP A 53 4.37 10.54 -22.98
CA TRP A 53 4.10 9.64 -24.11
C TRP A 53 5.39 8.95 -24.58
N PRO A 54 5.42 7.62 -24.87
CA PRO A 54 4.31 6.66 -24.77
C PRO A 54 4.17 6.00 -23.38
N LEU A 55 5.14 6.17 -22.48
CA LEU A 55 5.20 5.49 -21.17
C LEU A 55 3.99 5.77 -20.28
N GLY A 56 3.44 6.96 -20.37
CA GLY A 56 2.24 7.33 -19.61
C GLY A 56 1.02 6.49 -19.94
N VAL A 57 0.86 6.05 -21.18
CA VAL A 57 -0.22 5.14 -21.59
C VAL A 57 0.01 3.77 -20.96
N PHE A 58 1.24 3.25 -21.04
CA PHE A 58 1.61 1.97 -20.43
C PHE A 58 1.39 1.98 -18.91
N PHE A 59 1.89 3.00 -18.20
CA PHE A 59 1.71 3.06 -16.74
C PHE A 59 0.25 3.14 -16.32
N ARG A 60 -0.58 3.89 -17.04
CA ARG A 60 -2.02 3.90 -16.77
C ARG A 60 -2.68 2.55 -17.01
N SER A 61 -2.26 1.81 -18.03
CA SER A 61 -2.83 0.50 -18.35
C SER A 61 -2.55 -0.57 -17.29
N ILE A 62 -1.45 -0.43 -16.55
CA ILE A 62 -1.10 -1.33 -15.45
C ILE A 62 -1.50 -0.79 -14.06
N GLY A 63 -2.31 0.25 -13.99
CA GLY A 63 -2.83 0.80 -12.73
C GLY A 63 -2.01 1.93 -12.12
N GLY A 64 -1.04 2.48 -12.83
CA GLY A 64 -0.27 3.63 -12.37
C GLY A 64 -1.13 4.89 -12.21
N ILE A 65 -1.06 5.50 -11.05
CA ILE A 65 -1.77 6.74 -10.69
C ILE A 65 -0.75 7.86 -10.59
N ALA A 66 -0.88 8.85 -11.47
CA ALA A 66 0.01 10.00 -11.49
C ALA A 66 -0.24 10.89 -10.26
N VAL A 67 0.80 11.07 -9.46
CA VAL A 67 0.80 12.01 -8.32
C VAL A 67 2.05 12.89 -8.39
N GLY A 68 1.96 14.09 -7.82
CA GLY A 68 3.09 15.01 -7.84
C GLY A 68 2.83 16.26 -7.05
N HIS A 69 3.84 17.13 -7.05
CA HIS A 69 3.72 18.42 -6.43
C HIS A 69 2.64 19.26 -7.13
N GLU A 70 1.63 19.66 -6.38
CA GLU A 70 0.63 20.63 -6.79
C GLU A 70 0.63 21.77 -5.77
N PRO A 71 0.80 23.02 -6.19
CA PRO A 71 0.80 24.15 -5.26
C PRO A 71 -0.50 24.18 -4.42
N GLY A 72 -0.36 24.28 -3.11
CA GLY A 72 -1.49 24.35 -2.18
C GLY A 72 -2.26 23.04 -1.97
N ARG A 73 -1.79 21.91 -2.51
CA ARG A 73 -2.50 20.63 -2.43
C ARG A 73 -1.56 19.48 -2.08
N SER A 74 -1.71 18.91 -0.90
CA SER A 74 -0.91 17.76 -0.45
C SER A 74 -1.23 16.50 -1.22
N LEU A 75 -0.34 15.50 -1.19
CA LEU A 75 -0.60 14.17 -1.74
C LEU A 75 -1.84 13.53 -1.09
N THR A 76 -1.99 13.67 0.22
CA THR A 76 -3.15 13.19 0.96
C THR A 76 -4.44 13.79 0.41
N GLN A 77 -4.48 15.11 0.14
CA GLN A 77 -5.65 15.76 -0.42
C GLN A 77 -5.95 15.29 -1.86
N GLN A 78 -4.91 15.09 -2.68
CA GLN A 78 -5.07 14.53 -4.03
C GLN A 78 -5.73 13.15 -3.99
N LEU A 79 -5.34 12.31 -3.04
CA LEU A 79 -5.90 10.96 -2.88
C LEU A 79 -7.34 11.01 -2.35
N ILE A 80 -7.63 11.87 -1.36
CA ILE A 80 -8.99 12.07 -0.85
C ILE A 80 -9.94 12.45 -1.99
N ASP A 81 -9.56 13.44 -2.81
CA ASP A 81 -10.37 13.89 -3.93
C ASP A 81 -10.57 12.79 -4.97
N LYS A 82 -9.53 11.98 -5.22
CA LYS A 82 -9.59 10.87 -6.15
C LYS A 82 -10.54 9.76 -5.65
N PHE A 83 -10.50 9.42 -4.38
CA PHE A 83 -11.46 8.49 -3.77
C PHE A 83 -12.89 9.02 -3.85
N ASN A 84 -13.10 10.29 -3.52
CA ASN A 84 -14.42 10.90 -3.54
C ASN A 84 -15.04 11.01 -4.94
N SER A 85 -14.21 11.10 -5.98
CA SER A 85 -14.64 11.18 -7.38
C SER A 85 -14.72 9.83 -8.09
N SER A 86 -14.37 8.73 -7.42
CA SER A 86 -14.30 7.40 -8.03
C SER A 86 -15.35 6.48 -7.40
N THR A 87 -16.03 5.70 -8.24
CA THR A 87 -16.97 4.64 -7.78
C THR A 87 -16.22 3.35 -7.44
N ARG A 88 -15.10 3.08 -8.14
CA ARG A 88 -14.22 1.96 -7.88
C ARG A 88 -12.76 2.42 -7.90
N LEU A 89 -12.08 2.25 -6.78
CA LEU A 89 -10.68 2.63 -6.65
C LEU A 89 -10.03 1.87 -5.48
N ASN A 90 -9.09 1.00 -5.78
CA ASN A 90 -8.24 0.35 -4.78
C ASN A 90 -6.81 0.82 -5.01
N ILE A 91 -6.16 1.38 -4.00
CA ILE A 91 -4.81 1.93 -4.11
C ILE A 91 -3.88 1.18 -3.16
N ALA A 92 -2.86 0.55 -3.72
CA ALA A 92 -1.78 -0.04 -2.96
C ALA A 92 -0.74 1.02 -2.58
N ILE A 93 -0.38 1.06 -1.32
CA ILE A 93 0.66 1.93 -0.77
C ILE A 93 1.62 1.13 0.10
N THR A 94 2.85 1.58 0.17
CA THR A 94 3.85 1.06 1.11
C THR A 94 4.10 2.12 2.17
N PRO A 95 3.69 1.89 3.44
CA PRO A 95 3.75 2.91 4.48
C PRO A 95 5.19 3.28 4.85
N GLU A 96 6.14 2.39 4.63
CA GLU A 96 7.57 2.66 4.81
C GLU A 96 8.06 3.81 3.91
N GLY A 97 7.48 3.97 2.70
CA GLY A 97 7.82 5.01 1.74
C GLY A 97 9.24 4.91 1.16
N THR A 98 9.98 3.88 1.52
CA THR A 98 11.35 3.61 1.11
C THR A 98 11.62 2.11 1.14
N ARG A 99 12.66 1.66 0.45
CA ARG A 99 13.19 0.28 0.53
C ARG A 99 14.38 0.17 1.49
N SER A 100 14.76 1.28 2.09
CA SER A 100 15.78 1.33 3.15
C SER A 100 15.11 1.22 4.52
N ARG A 101 15.87 0.76 5.51
CA ARG A 101 15.36 0.66 6.88
C ARG A 101 14.86 2.02 7.38
N THR A 102 13.64 2.03 7.89
CA THR A 102 13.03 3.17 8.56
C THR A 102 12.09 2.71 9.65
N ASP A 103 12.15 3.38 10.80
CA ASP A 103 11.20 3.21 11.89
C ASP A 103 10.02 4.20 11.76
N ARG A 104 10.17 5.22 10.92
CA ARG A 104 9.14 6.23 10.65
C ARG A 104 8.34 5.86 9.41
N TRP A 105 7.15 5.33 9.63
CA TRP A 105 6.20 5.04 8.57
C TRP A 105 5.33 6.25 8.27
N HIS A 106 4.99 6.44 7.01
CA HIS A 106 4.10 7.52 6.57
C HIS A 106 2.66 7.24 6.99
N THR A 107 2.00 8.24 7.56
CA THR A 107 0.63 8.15 8.09
C THR A 107 -0.43 8.68 7.12
N GLY A 108 -0.03 9.20 5.96
CA GLY A 108 -0.94 9.84 5.01
C GLY A 108 -2.12 8.97 4.58
N PHE A 109 -1.92 7.66 4.42
CA PHE A 109 -2.98 6.73 4.06
C PHE A 109 -4.05 6.59 5.16
N LEU A 110 -3.69 6.72 6.43
CA LEU A 110 -4.66 6.75 7.53
C LEU A 110 -5.54 7.99 7.45
N HIS A 111 -4.94 9.15 7.17
CA HIS A 111 -5.70 10.40 6.98
C HIS A 111 -6.65 10.32 5.79
N VAL A 112 -6.24 9.66 4.71
CA VAL A 112 -7.15 9.37 3.58
C VAL A 112 -8.31 8.50 4.03
N ALA A 113 -8.05 7.43 4.77
CA ALA A 113 -9.09 6.53 5.27
C ALA A 113 -10.05 7.24 6.23
N TYR A 114 -9.54 8.08 7.13
CA TYR A 114 -10.38 8.88 8.04
C TYR A 114 -11.32 9.84 7.28
N ALA A 115 -10.80 10.53 6.27
CA ALA A 115 -11.56 11.51 5.51
C ALA A 115 -12.59 10.88 4.57
N THR A 116 -12.33 9.69 4.03
CA THR A 116 -13.16 9.05 3.00
C THR A 116 -13.99 7.88 3.50
N GLY A 117 -13.69 7.36 4.69
CA GLY A 117 -14.34 6.18 5.25
C GLY A 117 -14.00 4.86 4.54
N VAL A 118 -13.00 4.84 3.64
CA VAL A 118 -12.60 3.61 2.96
C VAL A 118 -11.87 2.66 3.91
N PRO A 119 -12.07 1.33 3.79
CA PRO A 119 -11.35 0.36 4.59
C PRO A 119 -9.87 0.32 4.22
N VAL A 120 -9.04 -0.11 5.16
CA VAL A 120 -7.61 -0.38 4.97
C VAL A 120 -7.41 -1.89 4.97
N CYS A 121 -7.00 -2.47 3.84
CA CYS A 121 -6.65 -3.88 3.74
C CYS A 121 -5.15 -4.04 4.01
N LEU A 122 -4.77 -4.97 4.87
CA LEU A 122 -3.36 -5.24 5.17
C LEU A 122 -2.88 -6.38 4.29
N ALA A 123 -1.91 -6.11 3.43
CA ALA A 123 -1.31 -7.06 2.50
C ALA A 123 0.15 -7.31 2.88
N ALA A 124 0.46 -8.54 3.28
CA ALA A 124 1.79 -8.95 3.68
C ALA A 124 2.47 -9.77 2.59
N ILE A 125 3.74 -9.46 2.32
CA ILE A 125 4.62 -10.23 1.42
C ILE A 125 5.73 -10.84 2.26
N ASP A 126 5.62 -12.14 2.52
CA ASP A 126 6.57 -12.86 3.37
C ASP A 126 7.52 -13.73 2.54
N PHE A 127 8.76 -13.30 2.44
CA PHE A 127 9.80 -14.01 1.70
C PHE A 127 10.31 -15.27 2.42
N HIS A 128 10.21 -15.30 3.74
CA HIS A 128 10.62 -16.49 4.49
C HIS A 128 9.71 -17.69 4.19
N SER A 129 8.41 -17.49 4.28
CA SER A 129 7.42 -18.54 3.98
C SER A 129 6.98 -18.58 2.51
N ARG A 130 7.43 -17.62 1.68
CA ARG A 130 6.99 -17.43 0.28
C ARG A 130 5.48 -17.32 0.17
N ARG A 131 4.90 -16.48 1.01
CA ARG A 131 3.46 -16.27 1.09
C ARG A 131 3.13 -14.81 0.89
N ILE A 132 2.09 -14.57 0.10
CA ILE A 132 1.45 -13.27 -0.02
C ILE A 132 0.06 -13.42 0.52
N GLU A 133 -0.30 -12.59 1.49
CA GLU A 133 -1.62 -12.66 2.11
C GLU A 133 -2.25 -11.29 2.29
N MET A 134 -3.54 -11.19 2.00
CA MET A 134 -4.39 -10.05 2.31
C MET A 134 -5.66 -10.61 2.98
N VAL A 135 -5.53 -10.89 4.28
CA VAL A 135 -6.55 -11.61 5.05
C VAL A 135 -7.23 -10.74 6.09
N ARG A 136 -6.76 -9.51 6.28
CA ARG A 136 -7.26 -8.62 7.32
C ARG A 136 -7.66 -7.25 6.77
N THR A 137 -8.88 -6.85 7.08
CA THR A 137 -9.34 -5.47 6.98
C THR A 137 -9.09 -4.78 8.32
N PHE A 138 -8.36 -3.68 8.29
CA PHE A 138 -8.13 -2.82 9.44
C PHE A 138 -9.14 -1.66 9.42
N THR A 139 -9.85 -1.48 10.52
CA THR A 139 -10.78 -0.35 10.67
C THR A 139 -10.09 0.77 11.43
N PRO A 140 -9.76 1.90 10.77
CA PRO A 140 -9.13 3.03 11.42
C PRO A 140 -10.01 3.63 12.52
N THR A 141 -9.37 3.98 13.65
CA THR A 141 -10.08 4.54 14.82
C THR A 141 -10.11 6.07 14.85
N GLY A 142 -9.25 6.72 14.06
CA GLY A 142 -9.00 8.16 14.10
C GLY A 142 -7.83 8.56 15.00
N ASN A 143 -7.28 7.63 15.79
CA ASN A 143 -6.07 7.84 16.56
C ASN A 143 -4.85 7.34 15.77
N VAL A 144 -4.09 8.26 15.18
CA VAL A 144 -2.98 7.94 14.28
C VAL A 144 -1.93 7.06 14.95
N GLU A 145 -1.53 7.37 16.18
CA GLU A 145 -0.51 6.60 16.90
C GLU A 145 -0.98 5.18 17.21
N ALA A 146 -2.19 5.05 17.73
CA ALA A 146 -2.77 3.75 18.05
C ALA A 146 -2.97 2.90 16.80
N ASP A 147 -3.48 3.49 15.72
CA ASP A 147 -3.71 2.81 14.46
C ASP A 147 -2.40 2.37 13.81
N MET A 148 -1.39 3.23 13.79
CA MET A 148 -0.07 2.88 13.24
C MET A 148 0.62 1.80 14.05
N ARG A 149 0.52 1.83 15.37
CA ARG A 149 1.06 0.78 16.24
C ARG A 149 0.40 -0.56 15.94
N ALA A 150 -0.91 -0.60 15.86
CA ALA A 150 -1.66 -1.83 15.54
C ALA A 150 -1.28 -2.38 14.15
N ILE A 151 -1.07 -1.51 13.16
CA ILE A 151 -0.62 -1.91 11.82
C ILE A 151 0.82 -2.48 11.86
N LYS A 152 1.74 -1.82 12.54
CA LYS A 152 3.11 -2.30 12.72
C LYS A 152 3.16 -3.64 13.43
N ASP A 153 2.36 -3.81 14.49
CA ASP A 153 2.26 -5.08 15.23
C ASP A 153 1.76 -6.21 14.33
N TYR A 154 0.81 -5.92 13.43
CA TYR A 154 0.36 -6.90 12.45
C TYR A 154 1.48 -7.33 11.51
N PHE A 155 2.31 -6.39 11.04
CA PHE A 155 3.38 -6.69 10.09
C PHE A 155 4.66 -7.24 10.73
N ALA A 156 4.84 -7.12 12.04
CA ALA A 156 6.06 -7.53 12.75
C ALA A 156 6.52 -8.99 12.49
N PRO A 157 5.63 -9.99 12.35
CA PRO A 157 6.02 -11.38 12.08
C PRO A 157 6.53 -11.63 10.66
N PHE A 158 6.29 -10.73 9.70
CA PHE A 158 6.60 -10.96 8.29
C PHE A 158 8.04 -10.56 7.95
N THR A 159 8.62 -11.24 6.97
CA THR A 159 10.02 -11.07 6.59
C THR A 159 10.14 -10.59 5.15
N GLY A 160 10.74 -9.42 4.93
CA GLY A 160 11.08 -8.92 3.60
C GLY A 160 12.22 -9.69 2.94
N LEU A 161 12.45 -9.49 1.65
CA LEU A 161 13.59 -10.09 0.92
C LEU A 161 14.93 -9.74 1.59
N TYR A 162 15.05 -8.51 2.07
CA TYR A 162 16.18 -8.02 2.86
C TYR A 162 15.68 -7.70 4.27
N SER A 163 15.68 -8.69 5.14
CA SER A 163 15.09 -8.59 6.49
C SER A 163 15.69 -7.47 7.33
N GLU A 164 16.97 -7.18 7.15
CA GLU A 164 17.68 -6.09 7.83
C GLU A 164 17.16 -4.68 7.46
N LYS A 165 16.43 -4.56 6.34
CA LYS A 165 15.84 -3.30 5.89
C LYS A 165 14.42 -3.07 6.39
N PHE A 166 13.82 -4.05 7.03
CA PHE A 166 12.47 -3.93 7.57
C PHE A 166 12.49 -3.62 9.06
N SER A 167 11.64 -2.72 9.50
CA SER A 167 11.47 -2.38 10.91
C SER A 167 10.03 -1.97 11.22
N THR A 168 9.53 -2.50 12.32
CA THR A 168 8.25 -2.11 12.93
C THR A 168 8.44 -1.41 14.26
N ALA A 169 9.68 -1.03 14.61
CA ALA A 169 9.99 -0.31 15.84
C ALA A 169 9.25 1.03 15.91
N ASP A 170 8.99 1.49 17.10
CA ASP A 170 8.50 2.84 17.32
C ASP A 170 9.70 3.82 17.19
N PRO A 171 9.57 4.91 16.43
CA PRO A 171 10.67 5.87 16.28
C PRO A 171 11.03 6.62 17.57
N ASN A 172 10.25 6.44 18.62
CA ASN A 172 10.45 7.07 19.93
C ASN A 172 10.97 6.09 21.01
N ASP A 173 11.18 4.81 20.66
CA ASP A 173 11.73 3.78 21.54
C ASP A 173 13.28 3.81 21.61
#